data_9c623ba32b4acc6cf4dd21b6d6cd75ff
#
_entry.id   9c623ba32b4acc6cf4dd21b6d6cd75ff
#
_cell.length_a   1.000
_cell.length_b   1.000
_cell.length_c   1.000
_cell.angle_alpha   90.00
_cell.angle_beta   90.00
_cell.angle_gamma   90.00
#
_symmetry.space_group_name_H-M   'P 1'
#
loop_
_entity.id
_entity.type
_entity.pdbx_description
1 polymer ?
#
loop_
_entity_poly.entity_id
_entity_poly.type
_entity_poly.pdbx_seq_one_letter_code
_entity_poly.pdbx_strand_id
1 'polypeptide(L)'
;MALAALFDDVELAWYAENNPGASRVMAHHYPGITNYEDLTAVDWETVPPVDVLTAGFPCQPLSTAGQRKGTEDERWLFDDIAGAIGILRPRLVLLENVTGLLTLGGTLVVGSLTRLGYDCRWTVVRAADAGAPHRRARWFCVATDAEPGDTDLLHDDLPEDRRPASTDSDGERCEERDSITIPARKAHV
;
A
#
# COMPACT_ATOMS: atom_id res chain seq x y z
N MET A 1 0.70 -10.94 -11.03
CA MET A 1 0.65 -10.66 -9.65
C MET A 1 1.98 -10.12 -9.20
N ALA A 2 1.99 -8.83 -8.84
CA ALA A 2 3.25 -8.14 -8.54
C ALA A 2 3.97 -8.76 -7.32
N LEU A 3 3.23 -9.17 -6.28
CA LEU A 3 3.83 -9.78 -5.09
C LEU A 3 4.50 -11.13 -5.34
N ALA A 4 3.93 -11.97 -6.21
CA ALA A 4 4.54 -13.25 -6.58
C ALA A 4 5.86 -13.12 -7.35
N ALA A 5 6.20 -11.91 -7.81
CA ALA A 5 7.51 -11.61 -8.39
C ALA A 5 8.54 -11.18 -7.34
N LEU A 6 8.09 -10.85 -6.13
CA LEU A 6 8.93 -10.37 -5.03
C LEU A 6 9.15 -11.43 -3.95
N PHE A 7 8.23 -12.40 -3.84
CA PHE A 7 8.24 -13.42 -2.80
C PHE A 7 8.00 -14.79 -3.42
N ASP A 8 8.76 -15.79 -3.03
CA ASP A 8 8.71 -17.14 -3.60
C ASP A 8 7.42 -17.91 -3.26
N ASP A 9 6.82 -17.65 -2.08
CA ASP A 9 5.64 -18.33 -1.58
C ASP A 9 4.57 -17.33 -1.16
N VAL A 10 3.79 -16.81 -2.13
CA VAL A 10 2.66 -15.91 -1.87
C VAL A 10 1.34 -16.63 -2.09
N GLU A 11 0.53 -16.68 -1.04
CA GLU A 11 -0.84 -17.19 -1.09
C GLU A 11 -1.82 -16.06 -0.79
N LEU A 12 -2.89 -15.93 -1.61
CA LEU A 12 -4.00 -15.04 -1.32
C LEU A 12 -4.86 -15.67 -0.23
N ALA A 13 -4.89 -15.07 0.95
CA ALA A 13 -5.68 -15.56 2.08
C ALA A 13 -7.16 -15.18 1.94
N TRP A 14 -7.43 -13.94 1.58
CA TRP A 14 -8.78 -13.39 1.38
C TRP A 14 -8.70 -12.08 0.59
N TYR A 15 -9.86 -11.56 0.19
CA TYR A 15 -9.98 -10.23 -0.40
C TYR A 15 -11.32 -9.58 -0.03
N ALA A 16 -11.42 -8.26 -0.16
CA ALA A 16 -12.64 -7.49 -0.01
C ALA A 16 -12.88 -6.68 -1.30
N GLU A 17 -13.88 -7.08 -2.07
CA GLU A 17 -14.25 -6.44 -3.33
C GLU A 17 -15.77 -6.47 -3.50
N ASN A 18 -16.41 -5.30 -3.45
CA ASN A 18 -17.86 -5.17 -3.53
C ASN A 18 -18.38 -4.94 -4.97
N ASN A 19 -17.48 -4.65 -5.94
CA ASN A 19 -17.89 -4.54 -7.33
C ASN A 19 -18.19 -5.92 -7.93
N PRO A 20 -19.42 -6.19 -8.41
CA PRO A 20 -19.77 -7.53 -8.91
C PRO A 20 -18.95 -7.97 -10.13
N GLY A 21 -18.45 -7.03 -10.93
CA GLY A 21 -17.60 -7.34 -12.08
C GLY A 21 -16.20 -7.79 -11.64
N ALA A 22 -15.57 -7.02 -10.76
CA ALA A 22 -14.26 -7.33 -10.21
C ALA A 22 -14.29 -8.60 -9.37
N SER A 23 -15.32 -8.79 -8.52
CA SER A 23 -15.51 -10.00 -7.71
C SER A 23 -15.58 -11.26 -8.57
N ARG A 24 -16.27 -11.23 -9.73
CA ARG A 24 -16.29 -12.38 -10.66
C ARG A 24 -14.91 -12.69 -11.23
N VAL A 25 -14.11 -11.67 -11.53
CA VAL A 25 -12.73 -11.86 -12.01
C VAL A 25 -11.88 -12.48 -10.91
N MET A 26 -11.97 -11.98 -9.67
CA MET A 26 -11.25 -12.54 -8.53
C MET A 26 -11.66 -14.00 -8.28
N ALA A 27 -12.95 -14.31 -8.23
CA ALA A 27 -13.44 -15.67 -8.02
C ALA A 27 -13.01 -16.65 -9.12
N HIS A 28 -12.84 -16.16 -10.38
CA HIS A 28 -12.33 -16.97 -11.48
C HIS A 28 -10.84 -17.32 -11.30
N HIS A 29 -10.03 -16.34 -10.90
CA HIS A 29 -8.58 -16.52 -10.75
C HIS A 29 -8.19 -17.17 -9.42
N TYR A 30 -9.03 -17.01 -8.39
CA TYR A 30 -8.79 -17.50 -7.01
C TYR A 30 -10.02 -18.26 -6.50
N PRO A 31 -10.35 -19.42 -7.09
CA PRO A 31 -11.50 -20.20 -6.66
C PRO A 31 -11.34 -20.67 -5.22
N GLY A 32 -12.39 -20.48 -4.41
CA GLY A 32 -12.39 -20.91 -3.01
C GLY A 32 -11.82 -19.91 -2.00
N ILE A 33 -11.26 -18.79 -2.47
CA ILE A 33 -10.80 -17.72 -1.57
C ILE A 33 -11.99 -16.86 -1.11
N THR A 34 -12.05 -16.58 0.18
CA THR A 34 -13.12 -15.78 0.77
C THR A 34 -13.09 -14.35 0.27
N ASN A 35 -14.25 -13.86 -0.20
CA ASN A 35 -14.49 -12.44 -0.46
C ASN A 35 -15.33 -11.85 0.69
N TYR A 36 -14.79 -10.88 1.39
CA TYR A 36 -15.49 -10.14 2.45
C TYR A 36 -16.37 -8.99 1.90
N GLU A 37 -16.42 -8.81 0.58
CA GLU A 37 -17.27 -7.84 -0.12
C GLU A 37 -17.02 -6.39 0.33
N ASP A 38 -17.91 -5.84 1.17
CA ASP A 38 -17.83 -4.45 1.63
C ASP A 38 -16.94 -4.35 2.88
N LEU A 39 -15.75 -3.78 2.72
CA LEU A 39 -14.76 -3.65 3.78
C LEU A 39 -15.27 -2.84 5.00
N THR A 40 -16.27 -1.97 4.82
CA THR A 40 -16.84 -1.16 5.91
C THR A 40 -17.74 -1.98 6.84
N ALA A 41 -18.18 -3.15 6.39
CA ALA A 41 -19.06 -4.06 7.14
C ALA A 41 -18.31 -5.25 7.76
N VAL A 42 -17.01 -5.36 7.54
CA VAL A 42 -16.18 -6.48 7.99
C VAL A 42 -15.85 -6.36 9.48
N ASP A 43 -16.11 -7.42 10.24
CA ASP A 43 -15.56 -7.59 11.58
C ASP A 43 -14.12 -8.13 11.49
N TRP A 44 -13.15 -7.21 11.47
CA TRP A 44 -11.73 -7.53 11.26
C TRP A 44 -11.13 -8.39 12.38
N GLU A 45 -11.74 -8.46 13.57
CA GLU A 45 -11.29 -9.35 14.64
C GLU A 45 -11.52 -10.83 14.32
N THR A 46 -12.43 -11.13 13.38
CA THR A 46 -12.74 -12.49 12.93
C THR A 46 -11.99 -12.91 11.67
N VAL A 47 -11.31 -11.98 11.02
CA VAL A 47 -10.58 -12.22 9.76
C VAL A 47 -9.21 -12.84 10.05
N PRO A 48 -8.80 -13.89 9.32
CA PRO A 48 -7.46 -14.45 9.46
C PRO A 48 -6.37 -13.38 9.26
N PRO A 49 -5.35 -13.33 10.15
CA PRO A 49 -4.24 -12.40 10.00
C PRO A 49 -3.42 -12.71 8.74
N VAL A 50 -2.77 -11.69 8.20
CA VAL A 50 -1.94 -11.77 6.99
C VAL A 50 -0.59 -11.11 7.24
N ASP A 51 0.47 -11.58 6.57
CA ASP A 51 1.78 -10.94 6.63
C ASP A 51 1.85 -9.68 5.75
N VAL A 52 1.13 -9.71 4.62
CA VAL A 52 1.09 -8.61 3.65
C VAL A 52 -0.34 -8.20 3.39
N LEU A 53 -0.66 -6.92 3.56
CA LEU A 53 -1.93 -6.33 3.17
C LEU A 53 -1.72 -5.37 2.00
N THR A 54 -2.52 -5.53 0.95
CA THR A 54 -2.50 -4.59 -0.19
C THR A 54 -3.84 -3.88 -0.32
N ALA A 55 -3.83 -2.58 -0.60
CA ALA A 55 -5.07 -1.85 -0.84
C ALA A 55 -4.92 -0.78 -1.92
N GLY A 56 -5.82 -0.86 -2.93
CA GLY A 56 -6.07 0.22 -3.87
C GLY A 56 -7.46 0.80 -3.59
N PHE A 57 -7.55 1.91 -2.88
CA PHE A 57 -8.83 2.45 -2.43
C PHE A 57 -9.34 3.57 -3.35
N PRO A 58 -10.68 3.78 -3.42
CA PRO A 58 -11.27 4.82 -4.25
C PRO A 58 -10.72 6.21 -3.91
N CYS A 59 -10.35 6.95 -4.94
CA CYS A 59 -9.87 8.32 -4.83
C CYS A 59 -10.85 9.34 -5.43
N GLN A 60 -12.13 9.00 -5.51
CA GLN A 60 -13.13 9.89 -6.10
C GLN A 60 -13.29 11.22 -5.33
N PRO A 61 -13.19 11.26 -3.98
CA PRO A 61 -13.16 12.51 -3.25
C PRO A 61 -11.98 13.42 -3.63
N LEU A 62 -10.89 12.83 -4.10
CA LEU A 62 -9.61 13.49 -4.37
C LEU A 62 -9.33 13.67 -5.86
N SER A 63 -10.20 13.16 -6.76
CA SER A 63 -9.99 13.28 -8.20
C SER A 63 -10.40 14.65 -8.72
N THR A 64 -9.74 15.12 -9.79
CA THR A 64 -10.08 16.37 -10.47
C THR A 64 -11.46 16.38 -11.11
N ALA A 65 -12.08 15.21 -11.31
CA ALA A 65 -13.41 15.04 -11.87
C ALA A 65 -14.54 15.09 -10.80
N GLY A 66 -14.21 15.02 -9.49
CA GLY A 66 -15.17 15.10 -8.39
C GLY A 66 -15.23 16.49 -7.74
N GLN A 67 -16.15 16.68 -6.79
CA GLN A 67 -16.35 17.95 -6.07
C GLN A 67 -15.26 18.25 -5.01
N ARG A 68 -14.17 17.49 -4.96
CA ARG A 68 -13.02 17.65 -4.05
C ARG A 68 -13.41 17.82 -2.57
N LYS A 69 -14.36 17.04 -2.06
CA LYS A 69 -14.77 17.10 -0.65
C LYS A 69 -13.70 16.54 0.32
N GLY A 70 -12.62 15.95 -0.23
CA GLY A 70 -11.54 15.40 0.59
C GLY A 70 -12.01 14.23 1.46
N THR A 71 -11.53 14.20 2.70
CA THR A 71 -11.82 13.16 3.70
C THR A 71 -13.24 13.23 4.29
N GLU A 72 -14.00 14.29 4.00
CA GLU A 72 -15.41 14.43 4.40
C GLU A 72 -16.39 13.72 3.44
N ASP A 73 -15.88 13.10 2.36
CA ASP A 73 -16.70 12.36 1.41
C ASP A 73 -16.96 10.94 1.95
N GLU A 74 -18.21 10.48 1.89
CA GLU A 74 -18.65 9.12 2.29
C GLU A 74 -17.89 7.98 1.57
N ARG A 75 -17.16 8.32 0.49
CA ARG A 75 -16.33 7.37 -0.27
C ARG A 75 -14.87 7.33 0.20
N TRP A 76 -14.53 8.01 1.30
CA TRP A 76 -13.22 7.95 1.89
C TRP A 76 -13.07 6.68 2.74
N LEU A 77 -12.60 5.61 2.12
CA LEU A 77 -12.48 4.28 2.74
C LEU A 77 -11.16 4.05 3.47
N PHE A 78 -10.27 5.05 3.51
CA PHE A 78 -8.97 4.84 4.13
C PHE A 78 -9.06 4.65 5.65
N ASP A 79 -10.00 5.26 6.32
CA ASP A 79 -10.16 5.11 7.77
C ASP A 79 -10.53 3.65 8.13
N ASP A 80 -11.38 3.00 7.33
CA ASP A 80 -11.72 1.59 7.48
C ASP A 80 -10.51 0.68 7.20
N ILE A 81 -9.71 1.01 6.16
CA ILE A 81 -8.46 0.31 5.85
C ILE A 81 -7.45 0.48 7.01
N ALA A 82 -7.31 1.67 7.57
CA ALA A 82 -6.45 1.91 8.72
C ALA A 82 -6.93 1.14 9.97
N GLY A 83 -8.24 1.02 10.17
CA GLY A 83 -8.85 0.17 11.19
C GLY A 83 -8.47 -1.31 11.00
N ALA A 84 -8.62 -1.83 9.78
CA ALA A 84 -8.20 -3.19 9.44
C ALA A 84 -6.72 -3.43 9.70
N ILE A 85 -5.84 -2.51 9.27
CA ILE A 85 -4.40 -2.58 9.52
C ILE A 85 -4.09 -2.59 11.03
N GLY A 86 -4.80 -1.76 11.81
CA GLY A 86 -4.63 -1.68 13.26
C GLY A 86 -4.98 -2.98 14.00
N ILE A 87 -5.99 -3.72 13.50
CA ILE A 87 -6.46 -4.99 14.07
C ILE A 87 -5.58 -6.15 13.58
N LEU A 88 -5.41 -6.28 12.26
CA LEU A 88 -4.72 -7.41 11.64
C LEU A 88 -3.20 -7.37 11.80
N ARG A 89 -2.62 -6.19 11.99
CA ARG A 89 -1.18 -5.98 12.17
C ARG A 89 -0.29 -6.68 11.13
N PRO A 90 -0.56 -6.49 9.82
CA PRO A 90 0.31 -7.07 8.80
C PRO A 90 1.73 -6.50 8.91
N ARG A 91 2.75 -7.33 8.65
CA ARG A 91 4.16 -6.89 8.67
C ARG A 91 4.47 -5.90 7.56
N LEU A 92 3.76 -6.00 6.43
CA LEU A 92 3.93 -5.16 5.27
C LEU A 92 2.56 -4.68 4.76
N VAL A 93 2.45 -3.39 4.53
CA VAL A 93 1.28 -2.77 3.88
C VAL A 93 1.72 -2.13 2.58
N LEU A 94 1.04 -2.45 1.49
CA LEU A 94 1.22 -1.83 0.18
C LEU A 94 -0.04 -1.07 -0.20
N LEU A 95 0.07 0.24 -0.37
CA LEU A 95 -1.05 1.08 -0.81
C LEU A 95 -0.80 1.63 -2.22
N GLU A 96 -1.86 1.67 -3.02
CA GLU A 96 -1.85 2.34 -4.32
C GLU A 96 -2.94 3.41 -4.38
N ASN A 97 -2.63 4.55 -5.01
CA ASN A 97 -3.64 5.55 -5.32
C ASN A 97 -3.22 6.46 -6.48
N VAL A 98 -4.09 7.36 -6.87
CA VAL A 98 -3.75 8.42 -7.83
C VAL A 98 -2.89 9.49 -7.16
N THR A 99 -2.10 10.21 -7.95
CA THR A 99 -1.22 11.30 -7.46
C THR A 99 -1.95 12.46 -6.78
N GLY A 100 -3.25 12.64 -7.06
CA GLY A 100 -4.10 13.62 -6.36
C GLY A 100 -4.18 13.41 -4.85
N LEU A 101 -3.91 12.20 -4.37
CA LEU A 101 -3.83 11.90 -2.93
C LEU A 101 -2.81 12.77 -2.21
N LEU A 102 -1.65 13.06 -2.84
CA LEU A 102 -0.58 13.86 -2.22
C LEU A 102 -1.03 15.23 -1.74
N THR A 103 -1.95 15.86 -2.47
CA THR A 103 -2.41 17.23 -2.15
C THR A 103 -3.61 17.28 -1.22
N LEU A 104 -4.38 16.20 -1.12
CA LEU A 104 -5.68 16.21 -0.45
C LEU A 104 -5.78 15.26 0.75
N GLY A 105 -4.94 14.22 0.83
CA GLY A 105 -5.06 13.21 1.89
C GLY A 105 -3.79 12.42 2.20
N GLY A 106 -2.70 12.61 1.46
CA GLY A 106 -1.47 11.82 1.63
C GLY A 106 -0.86 11.94 3.03
N THR A 107 -0.86 13.13 3.61
CA THR A 107 -0.40 13.36 4.99
C THR A 107 -1.28 12.66 6.04
N LEU A 108 -2.58 12.54 5.77
CA LEU A 108 -3.50 11.81 6.66
C LEU A 108 -3.25 10.31 6.58
N VAL A 109 -3.07 9.77 5.37
CA VAL A 109 -2.74 8.36 5.14
C VAL A 109 -1.44 7.99 5.86
N VAL A 110 -0.35 8.68 5.57
CA VAL A 110 0.95 8.43 6.18
C VAL A 110 0.90 8.65 7.70
N GLY A 111 0.27 9.76 8.17
CA GLY A 111 0.13 10.05 9.58
C GLY A 111 -0.69 9.00 10.36
N SER A 112 -1.70 8.39 9.73
CA SER A 112 -2.47 7.30 10.35
C SER A 112 -1.64 6.03 10.48
N LEU A 113 -0.89 5.65 9.44
CA LEU A 113 0.00 4.50 9.49
C LEU A 113 1.13 4.70 10.53
N THR A 114 1.72 5.90 10.59
CA THR A 114 2.74 6.22 11.60
C THR A 114 2.17 6.15 13.02
N ARG A 115 0.93 6.62 13.26
CA ARG A 115 0.26 6.46 14.57
C ARG A 115 0.01 5.00 14.94
N LEU A 116 -0.18 4.14 13.95
CA LEU A 116 -0.27 2.69 14.14
C LEU A 116 1.10 2.02 14.34
N GLY A 117 2.19 2.78 14.28
CA GLY A 117 3.55 2.27 14.51
C GLY A 117 4.26 1.78 13.23
N TYR A 118 3.76 2.13 12.05
CA TYR A 118 4.40 1.75 10.78
C TYR A 118 5.42 2.79 10.33
N ASP A 119 6.57 2.32 9.84
CA ASP A 119 7.50 3.15 9.06
C ASP A 119 7.04 3.18 7.60
N CYS A 120 6.88 4.39 7.05
CA CYS A 120 6.25 4.61 5.74
C CYS A 120 7.25 5.17 4.74
N ARG A 121 7.31 4.56 3.56
CA ARG A 121 8.01 5.08 2.39
C ARG A 121 7.04 5.15 1.21
N TRP A 122 7.07 6.25 0.49
CA TRP A 122 6.19 6.42 -0.66
C TRP A 122 6.91 7.06 -1.84
N THR A 123 6.40 6.78 -3.02
CA THR A 123 6.91 7.34 -4.27
C THR A 123 5.80 7.47 -5.31
N VAL A 124 6.07 8.21 -6.37
CA VAL A 124 5.22 8.27 -7.56
C VAL A 124 5.91 7.57 -8.71
N VAL A 125 5.29 6.52 -9.23
CA VAL A 125 5.77 5.77 -10.39
C VAL A 125 4.85 6.05 -11.58
N ARG A 126 5.44 6.30 -12.75
CA ARG A 126 4.71 6.40 -14.01
C ARG A 126 4.77 5.06 -14.73
N ALA A 127 3.70 4.67 -15.38
CA ALA A 127 3.71 3.46 -16.20
C ALA A 127 4.78 3.55 -17.33
N ALA A 128 5.05 4.75 -17.84
CA ALA A 128 6.13 4.98 -18.81
C ALA A 128 7.53 4.68 -18.24
N ASP A 129 7.77 4.87 -16.96
CA ASP A 129 9.05 4.56 -16.29
C ASP A 129 9.28 3.04 -16.24
N ALA A 130 8.19 2.26 -16.32
CA ALA A 130 8.19 0.80 -16.44
C ALA A 130 8.05 0.30 -17.91
N GLY A 131 8.24 1.18 -18.90
CA GLY A 131 8.20 0.81 -20.32
C GLY A 131 6.82 0.82 -20.98
N ALA A 132 5.75 1.25 -20.30
CA ALA A 132 4.42 1.33 -20.89
C ALA A 132 4.27 2.54 -21.84
N PRO A 133 3.42 2.46 -22.89
CA PRO A 133 3.23 3.54 -23.87
C PRO A 133 2.40 4.73 -23.35
N HIS A 134 2.10 4.79 -22.06
CA HIS A 134 1.29 5.85 -21.44
C HIS A 134 1.90 6.31 -20.12
N ARG A 135 1.59 7.54 -19.69
CA ARG A 135 2.20 8.15 -18.50
C ARG A 135 1.62 7.62 -17.19
N ARG A 136 0.33 7.37 -17.06
CA ARG A 136 -0.40 6.86 -15.88
C ARG A 136 0.44 6.90 -14.57
N ALA A 137 0.62 8.08 -13.99
CA ALA A 137 1.31 8.23 -12.72
C ALA A 137 0.44 7.70 -11.57
N ARG A 138 1.05 6.98 -10.63
CA ARG A 138 0.42 6.43 -9.43
C ARG A 138 1.31 6.66 -8.22
N TRP A 139 0.66 6.96 -7.11
CA TRP A 139 1.29 6.98 -5.81
C TRP A 139 1.27 5.57 -5.23
N PHE A 140 2.42 5.15 -4.72
CA PHE A 140 2.59 3.90 -3.99
C PHE A 140 3.17 4.21 -2.62
N CYS A 141 2.68 3.51 -1.60
CA CYS A 141 3.26 3.55 -0.26
C CYS A 141 3.54 2.13 0.21
N VAL A 142 4.71 1.94 0.75
CA VAL A 142 5.13 0.76 1.48
C VAL A 142 5.20 1.17 2.95
N ALA A 143 4.51 0.43 3.81
CA ALA A 143 4.62 0.62 5.25
C ALA A 143 4.98 -0.71 5.91
N THR A 144 5.99 -0.69 6.75
CA THR A 144 6.46 -1.85 7.52
C THR A 144 6.14 -1.65 8.99
N ASP A 145 5.70 -2.72 9.66
CA ASP A 145 5.50 -2.68 11.11
C ASP A 145 6.85 -2.43 11.79
N ALA A 146 6.97 -1.31 12.47
CA ALA A 146 8.19 -0.94 13.18
C ALA A 146 8.25 -1.69 14.50
N GLU A 147 8.67 -2.96 14.50
CA GLU A 147 9.07 -3.63 15.73
C GLU A 147 10.27 -2.87 16.33
N PRO A 148 10.29 -2.65 17.67
CA PRO A 148 11.43 -2.01 18.32
C PRO A 148 12.69 -2.87 18.14
N GLY A 149 13.54 -2.55 17.17
CA GLY A 149 14.77 -3.26 16.84
C GLY A 149 14.96 -3.56 15.35
N ASP A 150 13.94 -3.48 14.52
CA ASP A 150 14.00 -3.83 13.09
C ASP A 150 14.33 -2.63 12.17
N THR A 151 14.68 -1.49 12.75
CA THR A 151 15.13 -0.31 11.98
C THR A 151 16.44 -0.54 11.21
N ASP A 152 17.15 -1.62 11.48
CA ASP A 152 18.42 -1.97 10.82
C ASP A 152 18.26 -2.66 9.47
N LEU A 153 17.11 -3.26 9.15
CA LEU A 153 16.93 -4.01 7.91
C LEU A 153 16.87 -3.16 6.63
N LEU A 154 16.83 -1.84 6.77
CA LEU A 154 16.76 -0.92 5.64
C LEU A 154 18.04 -0.06 5.49
N HIS A 155 19.01 -0.17 6.37
CA HIS A 155 20.20 0.68 6.36
C HIS A 155 21.54 -0.01 6.03
N ASP A 156 21.67 -1.32 6.26
CA ASP A 156 23.00 -1.97 6.22
C ASP A 156 23.38 -2.64 4.90
N ASP A 157 22.45 -2.88 3.98
CA ASP A 157 22.77 -3.60 2.72
C ASP A 157 22.95 -2.70 1.47
N LEU A 158 23.00 -1.38 1.62
CA LEU A 158 23.34 -0.52 0.48
C LEU A 158 24.86 -0.34 0.39
N PRO A 159 25.46 -0.64 -0.78
CA PRO A 159 26.86 -0.28 -1.05
C PRO A 159 27.11 1.19 -0.76
N GLU A 160 28.27 1.51 -0.19
CA GLU A 160 28.61 2.89 0.22
C GLU A 160 28.53 3.92 -0.90
N ASP A 161 28.64 3.49 -2.15
CA ASP A 161 28.53 4.33 -3.36
C ASP A 161 27.09 4.74 -3.69
N ARG A 162 26.09 4.17 -3.02
CA ARG A 162 24.65 4.47 -3.19
C ARG A 162 24.01 5.15 -2.00
N ARG A 163 24.79 5.58 -1.02
CA ARG A 163 24.24 6.39 0.08
C ARG A 163 23.91 7.79 -0.45
N PRO A 164 22.69 8.32 -0.25
CA PRO A 164 22.38 9.67 -0.66
C PRO A 164 23.28 10.63 0.11
N ALA A 165 23.96 11.52 -0.61
CA ALA A 165 24.67 12.61 0.01
C ALA A 165 23.68 13.43 0.84
N SER A 166 24.05 13.72 2.08
CA SER A 166 23.33 14.68 2.92
C SER A 166 23.32 16.03 2.19
N THR A 167 22.20 16.41 1.62
CA THR A 167 22.07 17.74 1.02
C THR A 167 21.28 18.61 1.97
N ASP A 168 21.96 19.68 2.38
CA ASP A 168 21.34 20.86 2.95
C ASP A 168 20.22 21.38 2.03
N SER A 169 19.18 21.88 2.69
CA SER A 169 18.08 22.65 2.17
C SER A 169 18.27 23.24 0.77
N ASP A 170 17.77 22.60 -0.27
CA ASP A 170 17.14 23.19 -1.44
C ASP A 170 16.87 22.12 -2.52
N GLY A 171 15.58 21.86 -2.76
CA GLY A 171 15.04 21.46 -4.05
C GLY A 171 15.37 20.08 -4.61
N GLU A 172 14.35 19.25 -4.65
CA GLU A 172 14.04 18.28 -5.70
C GLU A 172 15.14 17.33 -6.17
N ARG A 173 15.18 16.14 -5.58
CA ARG A 173 15.60 14.94 -6.31
C ARG A 173 14.90 13.69 -5.74
N CYS A 174 13.97 13.14 -6.53
CA CYS A 174 13.51 11.77 -6.34
C CYS A 174 14.65 10.84 -6.79
N GLU A 175 15.33 10.19 -5.87
CA GLU A 175 16.25 9.11 -6.20
C GLU A 175 15.55 7.76 -6.06
N GLU A 176 15.70 6.93 -7.10
CA GLU A 176 15.33 5.53 -7.14
C GLU A 176 16.03 4.77 -6.00
N ARG A 177 15.29 4.01 -5.22
CA ARG A 177 15.85 3.08 -4.24
C ARG A 177 15.45 1.66 -4.57
N ASP A 178 16.47 0.83 -4.64
CA ASP A 178 16.42 -0.61 -4.95
C ASP A 178 15.74 -1.45 -3.85
N SER A 179 15.25 -2.57 -4.29
CA SER A 179 14.56 -3.70 -3.67
C SER A 179 14.64 -3.85 -2.13
N ILE A 180 13.46 -3.90 -1.52
CA ILE A 180 13.25 -4.34 -0.13
C ILE A 180 13.30 -5.86 -0.10
N THR A 181 14.28 -6.45 0.62
CA THR A 181 14.35 -7.89 0.89
C THR A 181 13.64 -8.17 2.22
N ILE A 182 12.54 -8.90 2.19
CA ILE A 182 11.84 -9.37 3.39
C ILE A 182 12.21 -10.84 3.57
N PRO A 183 12.72 -11.27 4.77
CA PRO A 183 13.07 -12.66 4.99
C PRO A 183 11.84 -13.58 4.87
N ALA A 184 12.04 -14.72 4.20
CA ALA A 184 11.02 -15.68 3.84
C ALA A 184 10.29 -16.24 5.07
N ARG A 185 9.08 -15.76 5.30
CA ARG A 185 7.98 -16.51 5.92
C ARG A 185 6.85 -16.52 4.90
N LYS A 186 6.00 -17.55 4.92
CA LYS A 186 4.81 -17.60 4.04
C LYS A 186 4.06 -16.29 4.14
N ALA A 187 4.02 -15.53 3.06
CA ALA A 187 3.24 -14.31 2.99
C ALA A 187 1.80 -14.69 2.64
N HIS A 188 0.87 -14.38 3.53
CA HIS A 188 -0.57 -14.40 3.24
C HIS A 188 -0.97 -12.98 2.84
N VAL A 189 -1.69 -12.84 1.73
CA VAL A 189 -2.14 -11.55 1.15
C VAL A 189 -3.63 -11.49 1.14
#